data_7629335fc78cc02056bdb677642e7ddd
#
_entry.id   7629335fc78cc02056bdb677642e7ddd
#
_cell.length_a   1.000
_cell.length_b   1.000
_cell.length_c   1.000
_cell.angle_alpha   90.00
_cell.angle_beta   90.00
_cell.angle_gamma   90.00
#
_symmetry.space_group_name_H-M   'P 1'
#
loop_
_entity.id
_entity.type
_entity.pdbx_description
1 polymer ?
#
loop_
_entity_poly.entity_id
_entity_poly.type
_entity_poly.pdbx_seq_one_letter_code
_entity_poly.pdbx_strand_id
1 'polypeptide(L)'
;MIKWLDKYLENTLACILLAVMVIAIFTQVVTRTLNIPISWTEELARYCFIWLVYIGVSFAASRKSHIKIDAIAMLLDKKEKKYLSLLADLVFFAFSCFILFHSTQMVLELYHLGQTSPALGLPMWIVYLAGPVGFGLTSFRLIQQMIITFDELEAIKFDQIKVSE
;
A
#
# COMPACT_ATOMS: atom_id res chain seq x y z
N MET A 1 -14.07 -10.80 -13.55
CA MET A 1 -12.65 -10.96 -13.94
C MET A 1 -11.75 -9.92 -13.26
N ILE A 2 -12.06 -8.64 -13.31
CA ILE A 2 -11.25 -7.55 -12.72
C ILE A 2 -11.09 -7.71 -11.20
N LYS A 3 -12.15 -8.01 -10.44
CA LYS A 3 -12.09 -8.24 -8.99
C LYS A 3 -11.23 -9.45 -8.56
N TRP A 4 -11.06 -10.41 -9.44
CA TRP A 4 -10.22 -11.60 -9.18
C TRP A 4 -8.74 -11.27 -9.41
N LEU A 5 -8.41 -10.56 -10.49
CA LEU A 5 -7.04 -10.07 -10.74
C LEU A 5 -6.57 -9.14 -9.61
N ASP A 6 -7.39 -8.19 -9.21
CA ASP A 6 -7.11 -7.22 -8.14
C ASP A 6 -6.76 -7.90 -6.81
N LYS A 7 -7.46 -8.96 -6.43
CA LYS A 7 -7.29 -9.64 -5.15
C LYS A 7 -6.04 -10.53 -5.08
N TYR A 8 -5.66 -11.13 -6.22
CA TYR A 8 -4.55 -12.10 -6.25
C TYR A 8 -3.23 -11.47 -6.68
N LEU A 9 -3.25 -10.42 -7.50
CA LEU A 9 -2.06 -9.82 -8.08
C LEU A 9 -1.16 -9.18 -6.99
N GLU A 10 -1.73 -8.35 -6.12
CA GLU A 10 -1.00 -7.72 -5.01
C GLU A 10 -0.42 -8.77 -4.06
N ASN A 11 -1.21 -9.80 -3.71
CA ASN A 11 -0.76 -10.85 -2.81
C ASN A 11 0.33 -11.73 -3.42
N THR A 12 0.18 -12.10 -4.70
CA THR A 12 1.19 -12.90 -5.41
C THR A 12 2.49 -12.13 -5.57
N LEU A 13 2.41 -10.84 -5.93
CA LEU A 13 3.59 -10.00 -6.08
C LEU A 13 4.30 -9.81 -4.74
N ALA A 14 3.56 -9.59 -3.65
CA ALA A 14 4.12 -9.51 -2.30
C ALA A 14 4.81 -10.81 -1.89
N CYS A 15 4.22 -11.98 -2.17
CA CYS A 15 4.84 -13.28 -1.90
C CYS A 15 6.12 -13.49 -2.71
N ILE A 16 6.15 -13.10 -3.99
CA ILE A 16 7.35 -13.20 -4.84
C ILE A 16 8.45 -12.30 -4.29
N LEU A 17 8.16 -11.03 -3.99
CA LEU A 17 9.13 -10.10 -3.43
C LEU A 17 9.70 -10.59 -2.10
N LEU A 18 8.83 -11.12 -1.23
CA LEU A 18 9.24 -11.71 0.03
C LEU A 18 10.17 -12.91 -0.18
N ALA A 19 9.82 -13.81 -1.09
CA ALA A 19 10.65 -14.98 -1.39
C ALA A 19 12.03 -14.57 -1.93
N VAL A 20 12.08 -13.62 -2.88
CA VAL A 20 13.35 -13.09 -3.43
C VAL A 20 14.19 -12.44 -2.32
N MET A 21 13.56 -11.64 -1.46
CA MET A 21 14.24 -11.00 -0.33
C MET A 21 14.84 -12.04 0.63
N VAL A 22 14.09 -13.08 1.00
CA VAL A 22 14.57 -14.15 1.89
C VAL A 22 15.75 -14.91 1.27
N ILE A 23 15.64 -15.25 -0.03
CA ILE A 23 16.74 -15.93 -0.75
C ILE A 23 17.98 -15.04 -0.80
N ALA A 24 17.84 -13.74 -1.07
CA ALA A 24 18.96 -12.80 -1.13
C ALA A 24 19.66 -12.67 0.23
N ILE A 25 18.88 -12.53 1.33
CA ILE A 25 19.42 -12.44 2.69
C ILE A 25 20.10 -13.76 3.09
N PHE A 26 19.49 -14.90 2.79
CA PHE A 26 20.07 -16.21 3.07
C PHE A 26 21.41 -16.38 2.35
N THR A 27 21.45 -16.05 1.05
CA THR A 27 22.69 -16.08 0.25
C THR A 27 23.77 -15.18 0.87
N GLN A 28 23.39 -13.97 1.30
CA GLN A 28 24.31 -13.03 1.97
C GLN A 28 24.92 -13.62 3.25
N VAL A 29 24.09 -14.26 4.08
CA VAL A 29 24.58 -14.88 5.33
C VAL A 29 25.54 -16.00 5.04
N VAL A 30 25.22 -16.88 4.08
CA VAL A 30 26.08 -18.00 3.68
C VAL A 30 27.41 -17.51 3.11
N THR A 31 27.39 -16.55 2.19
CA THR A 31 28.62 -16.03 1.57
C THR A 31 29.49 -15.28 2.58
N ARG A 32 28.89 -14.58 3.54
CA ARG A 32 29.61 -13.92 4.63
C ARG A 32 30.33 -14.93 5.53
N THR A 33 29.70 -16.06 5.86
CA THR A 33 30.35 -17.12 6.65
C THR A 33 31.49 -17.79 5.92
N LEU A 34 31.46 -17.80 4.58
CA LEU A 34 32.52 -18.29 3.71
C LEU A 34 33.66 -17.26 3.45
N ASN A 35 33.61 -16.09 4.09
CA ASN A 35 34.53 -14.97 3.86
C ASN A 35 34.53 -14.43 2.41
N ILE A 36 33.45 -14.59 1.66
CA ILE A 36 33.23 -14.04 0.32
C ILE A 36 32.05 -13.06 0.38
N PRO A 37 32.23 -11.83 0.89
CA PRO A 37 31.12 -10.90 1.03
C PRO A 37 30.63 -10.43 -0.34
N ILE A 38 29.33 -10.57 -0.56
CA ILE A 38 28.64 -10.12 -1.79
C ILE A 38 27.75 -8.93 -1.44
N SER A 39 28.08 -7.74 -1.96
CA SER A 39 27.39 -6.49 -1.63
C SER A 39 26.04 -6.32 -2.36
N TRP A 40 25.88 -6.89 -3.55
CA TRP A 40 24.66 -6.73 -4.34
C TRP A 40 23.42 -7.44 -3.74
N THR A 41 23.61 -8.48 -2.95
CA THR A 41 22.49 -9.21 -2.30
C THR A 41 21.79 -8.38 -1.25
N GLU A 42 22.54 -7.57 -0.48
CA GLU A 42 21.99 -6.64 0.48
C GLU A 42 21.14 -5.56 -0.21
N GLU A 43 21.65 -5.05 -1.30
CA GLU A 43 20.98 -4.00 -2.07
C GLU A 43 19.70 -4.52 -2.70
N LEU A 44 19.72 -5.72 -3.28
CA LEU A 44 18.55 -6.41 -3.83
C LEU A 44 17.48 -6.64 -2.75
N ALA A 45 17.87 -7.15 -1.59
CA ALA A 45 16.95 -7.38 -0.48
C ALA A 45 16.27 -6.08 -0.02
N ARG A 46 17.01 -4.98 0.07
CA ARG A 46 16.51 -3.65 0.41
C ARG A 46 15.50 -3.14 -0.61
N TYR A 47 15.75 -3.32 -1.90
CA TYR A 47 14.83 -2.89 -2.95
C TYR A 47 13.55 -3.72 -2.98
N CYS A 48 13.65 -5.03 -2.82
CA CYS A 48 12.48 -5.90 -2.66
C CYS A 48 11.66 -5.51 -1.43
N PHE A 49 12.30 -5.15 -0.32
CA PHE A 49 11.62 -4.69 0.89
C PHE A 49 10.87 -3.38 0.67
N ILE A 50 11.48 -2.41 -0.01
CA ILE A 50 10.82 -1.12 -0.34
C ILE A 50 9.55 -1.38 -1.16
N TRP A 51 9.63 -2.14 -2.25
CA TRP A 51 8.47 -2.49 -3.06
C TRP A 51 7.41 -3.24 -2.27
N LEU A 52 7.83 -4.20 -1.43
CA LEU A 52 6.93 -4.97 -0.57
C LEU A 52 6.14 -4.08 0.39
N VAL A 53 6.79 -3.10 1.02
CA VAL A 53 6.14 -2.17 1.95
C VAL A 53 5.08 -1.34 1.23
N TYR A 54 5.41 -0.74 0.09
CA TYR A 54 4.47 0.12 -0.64
C TYR A 54 3.28 -0.66 -1.22
N ILE A 55 3.49 -1.86 -1.73
CA ILE A 55 2.41 -2.76 -2.17
C ILE A 55 1.58 -3.21 -0.96
N GLY A 56 2.23 -3.51 0.17
CA GLY A 56 1.58 -3.87 1.42
C GLY A 56 0.67 -2.77 1.97
N VAL A 57 1.03 -1.50 1.83
CA VAL A 57 0.18 -0.35 2.21
C VAL A 57 -1.11 -0.35 1.40
N SER A 58 -1.05 -0.53 0.08
CA SER A 58 -2.24 -0.63 -0.78
C SER A 58 -3.12 -1.81 -0.38
N PHE A 59 -2.52 -2.98 -0.17
CA PHE A 59 -3.21 -4.18 0.27
C PHE A 59 -3.88 -3.99 1.63
N ALA A 60 -3.19 -3.36 2.59
CA ALA A 60 -3.75 -3.03 3.89
C ALA A 60 -4.91 -2.05 3.80
N ALA A 61 -4.87 -1.05 2.92
CA ALA A 61 -5.95 -0.11 2.67
C ALA A 61 -7.20 -0.83 2.15
N SER A 62 -7.05 -1.83 1.28
CA SER A 62 -8.16 -2.59 0.72
C SER A 62 -8.94 -3.45 1.73
N ARG A 63 -8.31 -3.85 2.83
CA ARG A 63 -8.91 -4.74 3.86
C ARG A 63 -9.48 -4.03 5.09
N LYS A 64 -9.44 -2.71 5.13
CA LYS A 64 -9.39 -1.98 6.38
C LYS A 64 -10.61 -1.47 7.02
N SER A 65 -11.73 -1.58 6.44
CA SER A 65 -12.90 -0.84 6.93
C SER A 65 -13.31 -1.15 8.35
N HIS A 66 -12.91 -2.29 8.92
CA HIS A 66 -13.53 -2.73 10.17
C HIS A 66 -12.63 -2.68 11.41
N ILE A 67 -11.31 -2.75 11.28
CA ILE A 67 -10.43 -2.96 12.44
C ILE A 67 -10.16 -1.69 13.26
N LYS A 68 -10.12 -0.52 12.64
CA LYS A 68 -9.81 0.75 13.36
C LYS A 68 -10.98 1.31 14.14
N ILE A 69 -12.18 0.99 13.73
CA ILE A 69 -13.41 1.57 14.27
C ILE A 69 -13.99 0.71 15.38
N ASP A 70 -13.67 -0.58 15.43
CA ASP A 70 -14.28 -1.51 16.39
C ASP A 70 -14.00 -1.16 17.86
N ALA A 71 -12.84 -0.62 18.18
CA ALA A 71 -12.53 -0.23 19.56
C ALA A 71 -13.29 1.02 20.03
N ILE A 72 -13.49 2.02 19.16
CA ILE A 72 -14.27 3.23 19.46
C ILE A 72 -15.75 2.97 19.15
N ALA A 73 -16.02 2.06 18.24
CA ALA A 73 -17.31 1.70 17.71
C ALA A 73 -18.23 0.98 18.70
N MET A 74 -17.73 0.47 19.81
CA MET A 74 -18.59 -0.06 20.89
C MET A 74 -19.43 1.03 21.58
N LEU A 75 -19.02 2.31 21.45
CA LEU A 75 -19.65 3.46 22.07
C LEU A 75 -20.51 4.30 21.11
N LEU A 76 -20.48 4.00 19.80
CA LEU A 76 -21.11 4.83 18.76
C LEU A 76 -22.22 4.05 18.02
N ASP A 77 -23.27 4.78 17.61
CA ASP A 77 -24.35 4.24 16.77
C ASP A 77 -23.86 3.83 15.38
N LYS A 78 -24.58 2.93 14.71
CA LYS A 78 -24.25 2.41 13.38
C LYS A 78 -24.01 3.51 12.33
N LYS A 79 -24.72 4.64 12.42
CA LYS A 79 -24.54 5.79 11.53
C LYS A 79 -23.26 6.55 11.84
N GLU A 80 -23.00 6.84 13.11
CA GLU A 80 -21.84 7.59 13.57
C GLU A 80 -20.53 6.85 13.21
N LYS A 81 -20.54 5.51 13.33
CA LYS A 81 -19.44 4.64 12.86
C LYS A 81 -19.09 4.85 11.40
N LYS A 82 -20.11 4.93 10.55
CA LYS A 82 -19.91 5.11 9.11
C LYS A 82 -19.38 6.50 8.76
N TYR A 83 -19.87 7.55 9.43
CA TYR A 83 -19.34 8.89 9.26
C TYR A 83 -17.88 9.01 9.72
N LEU A 84 -17.53 8.39 10.85
CA LEU A 84 -16.18 8.38 11.34
C LEU A 84 -15.23 7.61 10.39
N SER A 85 -15.70 6.48 9.84
CA SER A 85 -14.96 5.74 8.81
C SER A 85 -14.70 6.58 7.57
N LEU A 86 -15.74 7.26 7.07
CA LEU A 86 -15.64 8.12 5.90
C LEU A 86 -14.64 9.26 6.11
N LEU A 87 -14.70 9.90 7.29
CA LEU A 87 -13.76 10.96 7.65
C LEU A 87 -12.32 10.44 7.69
N ALA A 88 -12.09 9.27 8.28
CA ALA A 88 -10.78 8.65 8.35
C ALA A 88 -10.25 8.30 6.94
N ASP A 89 -11.10 7.76 6.08
CA ASP A 89 -10.75 7.43 4.69
C ASP A 89 -10.45 8.69 3.88
N LEU A 90 -11.19 9.78 4.10
CA LEU A 90 -10.95 11.07 3.45
C LEU A 90 -9.60 11.68 3.85
N VAL A 91 -9.28 11.68 5.14
CA VAL A 91 -8.00 12.18 5.65
C VAL A 91 -6.83 11.34 5.08
N PHE A 92 -7.00 10.02 5.06
CA PHE A 92 -5.98 9.13 4.52
C PHE A 92 -5.83 9.29 2.99
N PHE A 93 -6.93 9.53 2.28
CA PHE A 93 -6.91 9.83 0.85
C PHE A 93 -6.16 11.13 0.55
N ALA A 94 -6.45 12.21 1.28
CA ALA A 94 -5.74 13.47 1.12
C ALA A 94 -4.24 13.32 1.37
N PHE A 95 -3.85 12.60 2.42
CA PHE A 95 -2.46 12.27 2.71
C PHE A 95 -1.83 11.44 1.58
N SER A 96 -2.54 10.44 1.08
CA SER A 96 -2.07 9.58 -0.01
C SER A 96 -1.82 10.38 -1.30
N CYS A 97 -2.71 11.31 -1.66
CA CYS A 97 -2.52 12.20 -2.80
C CYS A 97 -1.33 13.14 -2.62
N PHE A 98 -1.13 13.67 -1.41
CA PHE A 98 0.02 14.51 -1.09
C PHE A 98 1.35 13.77 -1.30
N ILE A 99 1.45 12.56 -0.76
CA ILE A 99 2.66 11.72 -0.93
C ILE A 99 2.83 11.29 -2.39
N LEU A 100 1.77 10.94 -3.09
CA LEU A 100 1.80 10.59 -4.52
C LEU A 100 2.43 11.71 -5.34
N PHE A 101 2.02 12.97 -5.10
CA PHE A 101 2.55 14.12 -5.81
C PHE A 101 4.05 14.31 -5.54
N HIS A 102 4.47 14.34 -4.28
CA HIS A 102 5.88 14.55 -3.92
C HIS A 102 6.78 13.36 -4.32
N SER A 103 6.31 12.15 -4.18
CA SER A 103 7.10 10.97 -4.61
C SER A 103 7.29 10.92 -6.12
N THR A 104 6.30 11.39 -6.90
CA THR A 104 6.44 11.51 -8.36
C THR A 104 7.49 12.54 -8.74
N GLN A 105 7.51 13.70 -8.08
CA GLN A 105 8.55 14.71 -8.30
C GLN A 105 9.95 14.14 -8.02
N MET A 106 10.10 13.43 -6.89
CA MET A 106 11.37 12.81 -6.53
C MET A 106 11.84 11.77 -7.56
N VAL A 107 10.94 10.97 -8.12
CA VAL A 107 11.27 10.01 -9.19
C VAL A 107 11.78 10.74 -10.44
N LEU A 108 11.13 11.85 -10.83
CA LEU A 108 11.55 12.65 -11.97
C LEU A 108 12.94 13.28 -11.77
N GLU A 109 13.22 13.80 -10.57
CA GLU A 109 14.54 14.33 -10.22
C GLU A 109 15.64 13.26 -10.33
N LEU A 110 15.38 12.07 -9.76
CA LEU A 110 16.33 10.95 -9.82
C LEU A 110 16.53 10.45 -11.26
N TYR A 111 15.49 10.49 -12.08
CA TYR A 111 15.60 10.16 -13.50
C TYR A 111 16.51 11.17 -14.23
N HIS A 112 16.35 12.47 -14.00
CA HIS A 112 17.19 13.52 -14.60
C HIS A 112 18.64 13.48 -14.09
N LEU A 113 18.86 13.11 -12.82
CA LEU A 113 20.19 12.98 -12.24
C LEU A 113 20.95 11.74 -12.72
N GLY A 114 20.26 10.77 -13.32
CA GLY A 114 20.87 9.54 -13.82
C GLY A 114 21.55 8.70 -12.75
N GLN A 115 21.11 8.80 -11.48
CA GLN A 115 21.71 8.09 -10.37
C GLN A 115 21.49 6.58 -10.50
N THR A 116 22.57 5.83 -10.28
CA THR A 116 22.57 4.36 -10.26
C THR A 116 22.98 3.84 -8.88
N SER A 117 22.54 2.64 -8.57
CA SER A 117 22.90 1.99 -7.32
C SER A 117 24.37 1.50 -7.34
N PRO A 118 25.07 1.54 -6.20
CA PRO A 118 26.51 1.28 -6.17
C PRO A 118 26.89 -0.17 -6.44
N ALA A 119 26.07 -1.15 -6.07
CA ALA A 119 26.42 -2.58 -6.20
C ALA A 119 25.74 -3.25 -7.40
N LEU A 120 24.46 -2.93 -7.67
CA LEU A 120 23.69 -3.52 -8.78
C LEU A 120 23.74 -2.68 -10.07
N GLY A 121 24.15 -1.40 -10.00
CA GLY A 121 24.10 -0.50 -11.15
C GLY A 121 22.68 -0.18 -11.65
N LEU A 122 21.66 -0.52 -10.86
CA LEU A 122 20.26 -0.24 -11.21
C LEU A 122 19.96 1.25 -11.13
N PRO A 123 19.20 1.80 -12.09
CA PRO A 123 18.76 3.18 -11.99
C PRO A 123 17.88 3.39 -10.73
N MET A 124 18.26 4.35 -9.88
CA MET A 124 17.57 4.57 -8.60
C MET A 124 16.10 4.97 -8.76
N TRP A 125 15.74 5.64 -9.84
CA TRP A 125 14.35 6.02 -10.10
C TRP A 125 13.39 4.81 -10.13
N ILE A 126 13.86 3.60 -10.52
CA ILE A 126 13.06 2.36 -10.52
C ILE A 126 12.70 1.95 -9.09
N VAL A 127 13.61 2.10 -8.15
CA VAL A 127 13.37 1.79 -6.74
C VAL A 127 12.38 2.77 -6.13
N TYR A 128 12.53 4.06 -6.42
CA TYR A 128 11.67 5.12 -5.93
C TYR A 128 10.28 5.14 -6.57
N LEU A 129 10.11 4.52 -7.76
CA LEU A 129 8.79 4.29 -8.37
C LEU A 129 7.83 3.50 -7.47
N ALA A 130 8.33 2.73 -6.52
CA ALA A 130 7.51 2.04 -5.53
C ALA A 130 6.58 3.01 -4.77
N GLY A 131 7.04 4.23 -4.50
CA GLY A 131 6.25 5.29 -3.85
C GLY A 131 5.00 5.69 -4.66
N PRO A 132 5.16 6.26 -5.87
CA PRO A 132 4.03 6.66 -6.71
C PRO A 132 3.10 5.50 -7.04
N VAL A 133 3.63 4.31 -7.33
CA VAL A 133 2.82 3.12 -7.62
C VAL A 133 2.01 2.69 -6.39
N GLY A 134 2.65 2.58 -5.24
CA GLY A 134 1.98 2.15 -3.99
C GLY A 134 0.92 3.13 -3.53
N PHE A 135 1.22 4.44 -3.49
CA PHE A 135 0.23 5.45 -3.11
C PHE A 135 -0.83 5.70 -4.18
N GLY A 136 -0.53 5.50 -5.45
CA GLY A 136 -1.51 5.52 -6.53
C GLY A 136 -2.55 4.40 -6.37
N LEU A 137 -2.08 3.16 -6.13
CA LEU A 137 -2.96 2.03 -5.83
C LEU A 137 -3.75 2.26 -4.54
N THR A 138 -3.11 2.79 -3.50
CA THR A 138 -3.78 3.12 -2.22
C THR A 138 -4.90 4.14 -2.43
N SER A 139 -4.65 5.22 -3.18
CA SER A 139 -5.66 6.24 -3.50
C SER A 139 -6.84 5.65 -4.26
N PHE A 140 -6.57 4.79 -5.23
CA PHE A 140 -7.62 4.08 -5.98
C PHE A 140 -8.48 3.18 -5.06
N ARG A 141 -7.85 2.44 -4.14
CA ARG A 141 -8.55 1.60 -3.17
C ARG A 141 -9.40 2.40 -2.20
N LEU A 142 -8.90 3.54 -1.73
CA LEU A 142 -9.64 4.43 -0.85
C LEU A 142 -10.90 5.00 -1.53
N ILE A 143 -10.80 5.38 -2.81
CA ILE A 143 -11.99 5.81 -3.58
C ILE A 143 -13.02 4.69 -3.65
N GLN A 144 -12.62 3.47 -3.99
CA GLN A 144 -13.52 2.31 -4.02
C GLN A 144 -14.20 2.09 -2.66
N GLN A 145 -13.44 2.22 -1.58
CA GLN A 145 -13.95 2.06 -0.22
C GLN A 145 -14.95 3.14 0.17
N MET A 146 -14.65 4.40 -0.17
CA MET A 146 -15.53 5.52 0.08
C MET A 146 -16.89 5.36 -0.63
N ILE A 147 -16.88 4.91 -1.89
CA ILE A 147 -18.11 4.65 -2.66
C ILE A 147 -18.96 3.59 -1.95
N ILE A 148 -18.37 2.47 -1.54
CA ILE A 148 -19.09 1.41 -0.82
C ILE A 148 -19.70 1.93 0.49
N THR A 149 -18.93 2.73 1.24
CA THR A 149 -19.40 3.30 2.51
C THR A 149 -20.56 4.30 2.30
N PHE A 150 -20.56 5.06 1.20
CA PHE A 150 -21.66 5.95 0.82
C PHE A 150 -22.94 5.16 0.51
N ASP A 151 -22.85 4.11 -0.32
CA ASP A 151 -24.00 3.27 -0.66
C ASP A 151 -24.62 2.62 0.59
N GLU A 152 -23.78 2.20 1.54
CA GLU A 152 -24.26 1.64 2.81
C GLU A 152 -24.91 2.70 3.74
N LEU A 153 -24.45 3.95 3.71
CA LEU A 153 -25.08 5.06 4.43
C LEU A 153 -26.45 5.39 3.87
N GLU A 154 -26.61 5.41 2.55
CA GLU A 154 -27.91 5.61 1.91
C GLU A 154 -28.90 4.49 2.26
N ALA A 155 -28.46 3.24 2.24
CA ALA A 155 -29.31 2.10 2.62
C ALA A 155 -29.83 2.21 4.07
N ILE A 156 -28.97 2.61 5.02
CA ILE A 156 -29.37 2.82 6.42
C ILE A 156 -30.39 3.96 6.56
N LYS A 157 -30.26 5.01 5.73
CA LYS A 157 -31.18 6.15 5.74
C LYS A 157 -32.56 5.77 5.22
N PHE A 158 -32.62 4.95 4.17
CA PHE A 158 -33.87 4.43 3.61
C PHE A 158 -34.64 3.52 4.60
N ASP A 159 -33.93 2.64 5.29
CA ASP A 159 -34.52 1.71 6.28
C ASP A 159 -35.14 2.48 7.46
N GLN A 160 -34.52 3.58 7.88
CA GLN A 160 -35.07 4.39 8.99
C GLN A 160 -36.33 5.18 8.61
N ILE A 161 -36.46 5.64 7.37
CA ILE A 161 -37.66 6.32 6.88
C ILE A 161 -38.82 5.32 6.85
N LYS A 162 -38.58 4.09 6.45
CA LYS A 162 -39.57 3.02 6.32
C LYS A 162 -40.10 2.49 7.67
N VAL A 163 -39.34 2.65 8.73
CA VAL A 163 -39.75 2.25 10.11
C VAL A 163 -40.48 3.37 10.83
N SER A 164 -40.43 4.63 10.32
CA SER A 164 -41.09 5.81 10.88
C SER A 164 -42.46 6.09 10.27
N GLU A 165 -42.86 5.36 9.22
CA GLU A 165 -44.20 5.32 8.63
C GLU A 165 -45.03 4.13 9.18
#